data_150247ac7892c7f451c265795c4fb62a
#
_entry.id   150247ac7892c7f451c265795c4fb62a
#
_cell.length_a   1.000
_cell.length_b   1.000
_cell.length_c   1.000
_cell.angle_alpha   90.00
_cell.angle_beta   90.00
_cell.angle_gamma   90.00
#
_symmetry.space_group_name_H-M   'P 1'
#
loop_
_entity.id
_entity.type
_entity.pdbx_description
1 polymer ?
#
loop_
_entity_poly.entity_id
_entity_poly.type
_entity_poly.pdbx_seq_one_letter_code
_entity_poly.pdbx_strand_id
1 'polypeptide(L)'
;LDEKQLEGVLELLNHCFDNKSKLVVSGVGKSGIVARKIAATFSSIGIMSLYLNPLDALHGDLGIIDKDDVCLLLSYSGETKEILEIIPHLKIRGTKTISIVGNINSSLANESNLILGASVDREVCPLNLAPTASTSVAMAIGDSLAAVWMSRKGISQNDFAFNHPAGSLGKSLSLKCIDLMVSIKDLQPVYPDSFLPEIISSITKDSMGCCWVKDPIEKKLKGLITDGDLRRALEINKFEDLGNLKAKDLMTLD
;
A
#
# COMPACT_ATOMS: atom_id res chain seq x y z
N LEU A 1 17.48 -9.37 19.91
CA LEU A 1 18.12 -9.77 18.67
C LEU A 1 19.61 -9.46 18.73
N ASP A 2 20.43 -10.36 18.20
CA ASP A 2 21.87 -10.13 18.05
C ASP A 2 22.11 -9.12 16.92
N GLU A 3 22.93 -8.09 17.18
CA GLU A 3 23.17 -6.99 16.26
C GLU A 3 23.83 -7.47 14.96
N LYS A 4 24.79 -8.41 15.06
CA LYS A 4 25.48 -8.97 13.91
C LYS A 4 24.54 -9.78 13.00
N GLN A 5 23.62 -10.54 13.62
CA GLN A 5 22.59 -11.27 12.87
C GLN A 5 21.64 -10.31 12.18
N LEU A 6 21.22 -9.24 12.86
CA LEU A 6 20.35 -8.22 12.30
C LEU A 6 20.99 -7.52 11.08
N GLU A 7 22.25 -7.09 11.21
CA GLU A 7 22.98 -6.46 10.09
C GLU A 7 23.06 -7.42 8.88
N GLY A 8 23.44 -8.69 9.09
CA GLY A 8 23.47 -9.67 8.02
C GLY A 8 22.11 -9.86 7.32
N VAL A 9 21.00 -9.84 8.08
CA VAL A 9 19.65 -9.91 7.51
C VAL A 9 19.36 -8.67 6.65
N LEU A 10 19.69 -7.48 7.12
CA LEU A 10 19.48 -6.23 6.37
C LEU A 10 20.33 -6.18 5.09
N GLU A 11 21.54 -6.73 5.10
CA GLU A 11 22.36 -6.89 3.90
C GLU A 11 21.71 -7.82 2.87
N LEU A 12 21.13 -8.94 3.31
CA LEU A 12 20.41 -9.85 2.43
C LEU A 12 19.13 -9.23 1.87
N LEU A 13 18.40 -8.43 2.64
CA LEU A 13 17.24 -7.67 2.17
C LEU A 13 17.64 -6.61 1.13
N ASN A 14 18.76 -5.92 1.34
CA ASN A 14 19.32 -5.01 0.35
C ASN A 14 19.69 -5.75 -0.93
N HIS A 15 20.32 -6.92 -0.81
CA HIS A 15 20.64 -7.77 -1.96
C HIS A 15 19.39 -8.11 -2.78
N CYS A 16 18.30 -8.53 -2.13
CA CYS A 16 17.03 -8.81 -2.81
C CYS A 16 16.51 -7.58 -3.57
N PHE A 17 16.52 -6.42 -2.94
CA PHE A 17 16.01 -5.19 -3.55
C PHE A 17 16.85 -4.74 -4.74
N ASP A 18 18.18 -4.70 -4.57
CA ASP A 18 19.11 -4.16 -5.57
C ASP A 18 19.22 -5.09 -6.80
N ASN A 19 19.15 -6.39 -6.60
CA ASN A 19 19.26 -7.38 -7.67
C ASN A 19 17.91 -7.85 -8.24
N LYS A 20 16.79 -7.32 -7.74
CA LYS A 20 15.45 -7.77 -8.15
C LYS A 20 15.22 -9.27 -7.89
N SER A 21 15.92 -9.84 -6.91
CA SER A 21 15.71 -11.21 -6.44
C SER A 21 14.59 -11.25 -5.37
N LYS A 22 14.15 -12.46 -5.03
CA LYS A 22 12.97 -12.64 -4.17
C LYS A 22 13.35 -12.91 -2.71
N LEU A 23 12.56 -12.34 -1.79
CA LEU A 23 12.46 -12.79 -0.42
C LEU A 23 11.33 -13.84 -0.34
N VAL A 24 11.68 -15.11 -0.24
CA VAL A 24 10.72 -16.22 -0.12
C VAL A 24 10.50 -16.50 1.36
N VAL A 25 9.28 -16.33 1.84
CA VAL A 25 8.95 -16.53 3.26
C VAL A 25 8.16 -17.82 3.42
N SER A 26 8.57 -18.69 4.33
CA SER A 26 7.96 -20.00 4.50
C SER A 26 7.71 -20.35 5.97
N GLY A 27 6.69 -21.16 6.21
CA GLY A 27 6.27 -21.61 7.54
C GLY A 27 5.04 -22.51 7.44
N VAL A 28 4.77 -23.29 8.49
CA VAL A 28 3.64 -24.23 8.55
C VAL A 28 2.63 -23.76 9.59
N GLY A 29 1.34 -23.98 9.37
CA GLY A 29 0.27 -23.68 10.31
C GLY A 29 0.22 -22.21 10.70
N LYS A 30 0.28 -21.89 12.01
CA LYS A 30 0.27 -20.50 12.50
C LYS A 30 1.51 -19.71 12.05
N SER A 31 2.68 -20.35 12.03
CA SER A 31 3.89 -19.74 11.47
C SER A 31 3.75 -19.45 9.97
N GLY A 32 3.01 -20.27 9.22
CA GLY A 32 2.69 -20.01 7.81
C GLY A 32 1.79 -18.79 7.62
N ILE A 33 0.84 -18.54 8.53
CA ILE A 33 0.00 -17.32 8.50
C ILE A 33 0.87 -16.08 8.75
N VAL A 34 1.77 -16.13 9.72
CA VAL A 34 2.73 -15.06 10.00
C VAL A 34 3.67 -14.86 8.80
N ALA A 35 4.17 -15.92 8.20
CA ALA A 35 5.01 -15.88 7.01
C ALA A 35 4.32 -15.17 5.83
N ARG A 36 3.04 -15.48 5.58
CA ARG A 36 2.23 -14.78 4.56
C ARG A 36 2.12 -13.28 4.84
N LYS A 37 1.89 -12.90 6.10
CA LYS A 37 1.83 -11.48 6.49
C LYS A 37 3.16 -10.78 6.29
N ILE A 38 4.27 -11.39 6.69
CA ILE A 38 5.61 -10.84 6.50
C ILE A 38 5.90 -10.66 5.00
N ALA A 39 5.65 -11.67 4.17
CA ALA A 39 5.82 -11.58 2.72
C ALA A 39 5.01 -10.43 2.12
N ALA A 40 3.74 -10.29 2.51
CA ALA A 40 2.88 -9.20 2.05
C ALA A 40 3.42 -7.82 2.47
N THR A 41 3.94 -7.68 3.70
CA THR A 41 4.56 -6.45 4.18
C THR A 41 5.77 -6.07 3.32
N PHE A 42 6.70 -7.01 3.07
CA PHE A 42 7.88 -6.75 2.24
C PHE A 42 7.52 -6.42 0.78
N SER A 43 6.53 -7.12 0.20
CA SER A 43 6.01 -6.76 -1.13
C SER A 43 5.48 -5.33 -1.18
N SER A 44 4.76 -4.92 -0.15
CA SER A 44 4.14 -3.58 -0.08
C SER A 44 5.16 -2.45 -0.02
N ILE A 45 6.37 -2.72 0.47
CA ILE A 45 7.46 -1.74 0.56
C ILE A 45 8.49 -1.85 -0.57
N GLY A 46 8.24 -2.71 -1.57
CA GLY A 46 9.02 -2.77 -2.81
C GLY A 46 10.05 -3.89 -2.90
N ILE A 47 10.17 -4.77 -1.89
CA ILE A 47 10.94 -6.02 -2.03
C ILE A 47 10.04 -7.07 -2.69
N MET A 48 10.50 -7.68 -3.77
CA MET A 48 9.80 -8.80 -4.40
C MET A 48 9.72 -9.95 -3.39
N SER A 49 8.56 -10.14 -2.77
CA SER A 49 8.39 -11.14 -1.72
C SER A 49 7.15 -11.98 -1.92
N LEU A 50 7.25 -13.26 -1.58
CA LEU A 50 6.14 -14.22 -1.67
C LEU A 50 6.20 -15.25 -0.54
N TYR A 51 5.05 -15.85 -0.26
CA TYR A 51 4.96 -16.99 0.63
C TYR A 51 5.06 -18.30 -0.15
N LEU A 52 5.90 -19.22 0.36
CA LEU A 52 6.01 -20.58 -0.14
C LEU A 52 5.55 -21.57 0.93
N ASN A 53 4.56 -22.39 0.61
CA ASN A 53 4.17 -23.51 1.46
C ASN A 53 5.24 -24.62 1.36
N PRO A 54 5.82 -25.09 2.48
CA PRO A 54 6.86 -26.12 2.42
C PRO A 54 6.41 -27.45 1.81
N LEU A 55 5.16 -27.84 1.99
CA LEU A 55 4.61 -29.06 1.38
C LEU A 55 4.53 -28.94 -0.15
N ASP A 56 3.99 -27.81 -0.65
CA ASP A 56 3.88 -27.55 -2.08
C ASP A 56 5.30 -27.42 -2.70
N ALA A 57 6.25 -26.85 -1.94
CA ALA A 57 7.65 -26.76 -2.32
C ALA A 57 8.23 -28.13 -2.68
N LEU A 58 7.99 -29.15 -1.86
CA LEU A 58 8.46 -30.52 -2.10
C LEU A 58 7.76 -31.20 -3.30
N HIS A 59 6.64 -30.65 -3.75
CA HIS A 59 5.87 -31.16 -4.89
C HIS A 59 6.02 -30.31 -6.17
N GLY A 60 7.04 -29.46 -6.23
CA GLY A 60 7.40 -28.74 -7.46
C GLY A 60 7.60 -27.24 -7.30
N ASP A 61 6.96 -26.59 -6.31
CA ASP A 61 7.01 -25.13 -6.15
C ASP A 61 8.41 -24.59 -5.75
N LEU A 62 9.36 -25.46 -5.39
CA LEU A 62 10.78 -25.10 -5.31
C LEU A 62 11.32 -24.51 -6.64
N GLY A 63 10.64 -24.76 -7.76
CA GLY A 63 11.00 -24.18 -9.06
C GLY A 63 10.93 -22.65 -9.10
N ILE A 64 10.24 -22.01 -8.16
CA ILE A 64 10.18 -20.53 -8.08
C ILE A 64 11.42 -19.91 -7.42
N ILE A 65 12.30 -20.72 -6.79
CA ILE A 65 13.47 -20.25 -6.06
C ILE A 65 14.70 -20.30 -6.95
N ASP A 66 15.39 -19.17 -7.06
CA ASP A 66 16.68 -19.05 -7.73
C ASP A 66 17.83 -18.89 -6.72
N LYS A 67 19.07 -19.01 -7.20
CA LYS A 67 20.30 -18.91 -6.40
C LYS A 67 20.48 -17.58 -5.66
N ASP A 68 20.01 -16.49 -6.26
CA ASP A 68 20.13 -15.14 -5.72
C ASP A 68 18.98 -14.74 -4.77
N ASP A 69 18.00 -15.63 -4.60
CA ASP A 69 16.89 -15.42 -3.68
C ASP A 69 17.32 -15.66 -2.22
N VAL A 70 16.54 -15.11 -1.30
CA VAL A 70 16.71 -15.29 0.15
C VAL A 70 15.48 -15.97 0.71
N CYS A 71 15.65 -17.00 1.51
CA CYS A 71 14.56 -17.70 2.18
C CYS A 71 14.50 -17.35 3.66
N LEU A 72 13.36 -16.80 4.11
CA LEU A 72 13.03 -16.55 5.52
C LEU A 72 12.11 -17.67 6.03
N LEU A 73 12.62 -18.49 6.93
CA LEU A 73 11.98 -19.72 7.41
C LEU A 73 11.49 -19.55 8.86
N LEU A 74 10.19 -19.72 9.10
CA LEU A 74 9.56 -19.56 10.39
C LEU A 74 9.19 -20.89 11.02
N SER A 75 9.78 -21.21 12.16
CA SER A 75 9.43 -22.38 12.97
C SER A 75 9.75 -22.10 14.44
N TYR A 76 8.75 -22.00 15.31
CA TYR A 76 8.99 -21.70 16.73
C TYR A 76 9.84 -22.78 17.40
N SER A 77 9.54 -24.08 17.20
CA SER A 77 10.35 -25.18 17.71
C SER A 77 11.70 -25.28 17.00
N GLY A 78 11.76 -24.88 15.73
CA GLY A 78 12.90 -25.12 14.85
C GLY A 78 13.07 -26.58 14.41
N GLU A 79 12.04 -27.42 14.68
CA GLU A 79 12.03 -28.88 14.39
C GLU A 79 10.87 -29.26 13.46
N THR A 80 10.26 -28.28 12.79
CA THR A 80 9.17 -28.54 11.83
C THR A 80 9.70 -29.33 10.65
N LYS A 81 9.22 -30.56 10.50
CA LYS A 81 9.72 -31.54 9.55
C LYS A 81 9.69 -31.02 8.11
N GLU A 82 8.57 -30.44 7.70
CA GLU A 82 8.36 -29.92 6.35
C GLU A 82 9.32 -28.77 6.00
N ILE A 83 9.69 -27.95 7.01
CA ILE A 83 10.70 -26.89 6.82
C ILE A 83 12.10 -27.50 6.70
N LEU A 84 12.42 -28.50 7.55
CA LEU A 84 13.72 -29.14 7.52
C LEU A 84 13.94 -29.91 6.22
N GLU A 85 12.92 -30.52 5.65
CA GLU A 85 13.00 -31.28 4.40
C GLU A 85 13.32 -30.39 3.18
N ILE A 86 12.96 -29.11 3.16
CA ILE A 86 13.30 -28.22 2.04
C ILE A 86 14.74 -27.67 2.12
N ILE A 87 15.38 -27.64 3.29
CA ILE A 87 16.70 -27.03 3.50
C ILE A 87 17.80 -27.61 2.59
N PRO A 88 17.96 -28.95 2.45
CA PRO A 88 18.95 -29.49 1.54
C PRO A 88 18.79 -28.99 0.10
N HIS A 89 17.56 -28.83 -0.35
CA HIS A 89 17.25 -28.34 -1.69
C HIS A 89 17.58 -26.85 -1.86
N LEU A 90 17.39 -26.03 -0.82
CA LEU A 90 17.80 -24.62 -0.80
C LEU A 90 19.33 -24.50 -0.86
N LYS A 91 20.05 -25.33 -0.09
CA LYS A 91 21.51 -25.37 -0.09
C LYS A 91 22.08 -25.75 -1.45
N ILE A 92 21.52 -26.76 -2.11
CA ILE A 92 21.93 -27.16 -3.46
C ILE A 92 21.78 -26.02 -4.46
N ARG A 93 20.74 -25.19 -4.32
CA ARG A 93 20.52 -24.01 -5.15
C ARG A 93 21.45 -22.83 -4.81
N GLY A 94 22.13 -22.88 -3.66
CA GLY A 94 22.98 -21.79 -3.18
C GLY A 94 22.20 -20.64 -2.53
N THR A 95 20.89 -20.82 -2.29
CA THR A 95 19.99 -19.85 -1.68
C THR A 95 20.37 -19.56 -0.23
N LYS A 96 20.43 -18.29 0.16
CA LYS A 96 20.69 -17.90 1.54
C LYS A 96 19.44 -18.07 2.40
N THR A 97 19.61 -18.54 3.62
CA THR A 97 18.51 -18.83 4.54
C THR A 97 18.64 -18.03 5.82
N ILE A 98 17.50 -17.47 6.26
CA ILE A 98 17.31 -16.80 7.55
C ILE A 98 16.26 -17.59 8.31
N SER A 99 16.48 -17.88 9.57
CA SER A 99 15.47 -18.53 10.41
C SER A 99 14.93 -17.59 11.50
N ILE A 100 13.61 -17.62 11.73
CA ILE A 100 12.97 -17.06 12.92
C ILE A 100 12.53 -18.24 13.80
N VAL A 101 13.19 -18.43 14.93
CA VAL A 101 13.03 -19.61 15.80
C VAL A 101 12.92 -19.22 17.27
N GLY A 102 12.13 -19.96 18.04
CA GLY A 102 12.10 -19.85 19.51
C GLY A 102 13.34 -20.47 20.17
N ASN A 103 13.88 -21.55 19.58
CA ASN A 103 15.09 -22.23 20.05
C ASN A 103 16.24 -22.03 19.05
N ILE A 104 17.21 -21.21 19.45
CA ILE A 104 18.40 -20.89 18.62
C ILE A 104 19.39 -22.06 18.49
N ASN A 105 19.21 -23.15 19.23
CA ASN A 105 20.01 -24.39 19.15
C ASN A 105 19.25 -25.50 18.38
N SER A 106 18.15 -25.17 17.72
CA SER A 106 17.35 -26.13 16.95
C SER A 106 18.02 -26.56 15.65
N SER A 107 17.50 -27.63 15.05
CA SER A 107 17.97 -28.14 13.76
C SER A 107 17.86 -27.06 12.68
N LEU A 108 16.76 -26.34 12.60
CA LEU A 108 16.58 -25.25 11.62
C LEU A 108 17.58 -24.10 11.83
N ALA A 109 17.84 -23.72 13.08
CA ALA A 109 18.83 -22.69 13.40
C ALA A 109 20.23 -23.09 12.95
N ASN A 110 20.66 -24.31 13.28
CA ASN A 110 21.98 -24.81 12.92
C ASN A 110 22.20 -24.93 11.41
N GLU A 111 21.14 -25.13 10.64
CA GLU A 111 21.18 -25.28 9.18
C GLU A 111 21.04 -23.94 8.43
N SER A 112 20.68 -22.86 9.12
CA SER A 112 20.44 -21.53 8.55
C SER A 112 21.71 -20.68 8.50
N ASN A 113 21.80 -19.76 7.51
CA ASN A 113 22.92 -18.83 7.44
C ASN A 113 22.82 -17.73 8.51
N LEU A 114 21.62 -17.27 8.83
CA LEU A 114 21.35 -16.25 9.85
C LEU A 114 20.17 -16.69 10.73
N ILE A 115 20.22 -16.30 12.01
CA ILE A 115 19.26 -16.74 13.02
C ILE A 115 18.68 -15.53 13.74
N LEU A 116 17.37 -15.45 13.80
CA LEU A 116 16.63 -14.46 14.59
C LEU A 116 15.88 -15.19 15.73
N GLY A 117 16.32 -14.98 16.94
CA GLY A 117 15.69 -15.57 18.13
C GLY A 117 14.34 -14.94 18.44
N ALA A 118 13.30 -15.76 18.57
CA ALA A 118 11.91 -15.37 18.85
C ALA A 118 11.37 -16.10 20.10
N SER A 119 12.24 -16.40 21.07
CA SER A 119 11.85 -17.10 22.30
C SER A 119 10.84 -16.29 23.11
N VAL A 120 9.90 -16.98 23.75
CA VAL A 120 8.94 -16.43 24.70
C VAL A 120 8.94 -17.30 25.96
N ASP A 121 8.67 -16.71 27.12
CA ASP A 121 8.62 -17.45 28.39
C ASP A 121 7.47 -18.46 28.39
N ARG A 122 6.32 -18.06 27.84
CA ARG A 122 5.14 -18.91 27.72
C ARG A 122 4.16 -18.36 26.68
N GLU A 123 3.26 -19.21 26.21
CA GLU A 123 2.11 -18.78 25.45
C GLU A 123 1.03 -18.15 26.35
N VAL A 124 0.26 -17.19 25.82
CA VAL A 124 -0.83 -16.52 26.58
C VAL A 124 -2.01 -17.45 26.81
N CYS A 125 -2.14 -18.49 26.01
CA CYS A 125 -3.17 -19.51 26.16
C CYS A 125 -3.07 -20.20 27.54
N PRO A 126 -4.21 -20.43 28.22
CA PRO A 126 -4.21 -21.03 29.58
C PRO A 126 -3.49 -22.38 29.66
N LEU A 127 -3.48 -23.13 28.56
CA LEU A 127 -2.82 -24.44 28.47
C LEU A 127 -1.36 -24.35 28.02
N ASN A 128 -0.85 -23.17 27.74
CA ASN A 128 0.49 -22.95 27.18
C ASN A 128 0.74 -23.76 25.88
N LEU A 129 -0.28 -23.98 25.05
CA LEU A 129 -0.22 -24.82 23.84
C LEU A 129 -0.50 -24.05 22.56
N ALA A 130 -1.54 -23.18 22.56
CA ALA A 130 -1.91 -22.45 21.36
C ALA A 130 -0.90 -21.34 21.07
N PRO A 131 -0.30 -21.30 19.85
CA PRO A 131 0.63 -20.25 19.46
C PRO A 131 -0.05 -18.87 19.52
N THR A 132 0.44 -18.01 20.39
CA THR A 132 -0.07 -16.66 20.68
C THR A 132 1.08 -15.68 20.85
N ALA A 133 1.79 -15.71 22.00
CA ALA A 133 2.97 -14.89 22.24
C ALA A 133 4.06 -15.17 21.22
N SER A 134 4.35 -16.44 20.91
CA SER A 134 5.34 -16.84 19.91
C SER A 134 5.06 -16.29 18.52
N THR A 135 3.80 -16.36 18.06
CA THR A 135 3.41 -15.80 16.77
C THR A 135 3.45 -14.28 16.74
N SER A 136 3.09 -13.63 17.84
CA SER A 136 3.16 -12.17 17.99
C SER A 136 4.61 -11.67 17.93
N VAL A 137 5.54 -12.34 18.61
CA VAL A 137 6.97 -12.00 18.58
C VAL A 137 7.55 -12.23 17.17
N ALA A 138 7.25 -13.35 16.51
CA ALA A 138 7.71 -13.61 15.16
C ALA A 138 7.20 -12.55 14.16
N MET A 139 5.94 -12.12 14.30
CA MET A 139 5.36 -11.06 13.49
C MET A 139 6.02 -9.71 13.79
N ALA A 140 6.25 -9.38 15.07
CA ALA A 140 6.92 -8.14 15.47
C ALA A 140 8.35 -8.07 14.93
N ILE A 141 9.08 -9.19 14.90
CA ILE A 141 10.41 -9.28 14.30
C ILE A 141 10.32 -8.95 12.80
N GLY A 142 9.40 -9.58 12.07
CA GLY A 142 9.22 -9.32 10.64
C GLY A 142 8.87 -7.86 10.34
N ASP A 143 7.99 -7.25 11.13
CA ASP A 143 7.60 -5.85 10.99
C ASP A 143 8.74 -4.89 11.34
N SER A 144 9.51 -5.21 12.39
CA SER A 144 10.70 -4.43 12.76
C SER A 144 11.77 -4.46 11.67
N LEU A 145 12.02 -5.63 11.07
CA LEU A 145 12.92 -5.75 9.92
C LEU A 145 12.47 -4.88 8.76
N ALA A 146 11.19 -4.91 8.42
CA ALA A 146 10.62 -4.08 7.35
C ALA A 146 10.79 -2.58 7.66
N ALA A 147 10.46 -2.15 8.89
CA ALA A 147 10.56 -0.75 9.30
C ALA A 147 12.02 -0.24 9.30
N VAL A 148 12.95 -1.03 9.86
CA VAL A 148 14.38 -0.67 9.88
C VAL A 148 14.94 -0.63 8.46
N TRP A 149 14.59 -1.60 7.61
CA TRP A 149 15.02 -1.64 6.22
C TRP A 149 14.49 -0.41 5.44
N MET A 150 13.19 -0.10 5.56
CA MET A 150 12.60 1.11 4.95
C MET A 150 13.34 2.38 5.35
N SER A 151 13.63 2.53 6.66
CA SER A 151 14.34 3.69 7.18
C SER A 151 15.75 3.82 6.59
N ARG A 152 16.50 2.72 6.53
CA ARG A 152 17.87 2.70 5.98
C ARG A 152 17.90 2.92 4.47
N LYS A 153 16.93 2.38 3.75
CA LYS A 153 16.84 2.53 2.29
C LYS A 153 16.26 3.89 1.88
N GLY A 154 15.69 4.64 2.82
CA GLY A 154 15.08 5.95 2.56
C GLY A 154 13.80 5.84 1.73
N ILE A 155 13.00 4.78 1.94
CA ILE A 155 11.72 4.59 1.23
C ILE A 155 10.80 5.76 1.56
N SER A 156 10.38 6.50 0.54
CA SER A 156 9.53 7.68 0.66
C SER A 156 8.03 7.30 0.65
N GLN A 157 7.19 8.28 1.01
CA GLN A 157 5.73 8.12 0.89
C GLN A 157 5.31 7.86 -0.57
N ASN A 158 6.02 8.45 -1.54
CA ASN A 158 5.75 8.24 -2.96
C ASN A 158 6.06 6.80 -3.39
N ASP A 159 7.18 6.22 -2.93
CA ASP A 159 7.53 4.82 -3.20
C ASP A 159 6.49 3.87 -2.60
N PHE A 160 6.05 4.16 -1.38
CA PHE A 160 4.99 3.39 -0.73
C PHE A 160 3.64 3.50 -1.48
N ALA A 161 3.26 4.71 -1.88
CA ALA A 161 2.02 4.97 -2.61
C ALA A 161 1.99 4.30 -3.98
N PHE A 162 3.13 4.18 -4.64
CA PHE A 162 3.27 3.48 -5.93
C PHE A 162 2.78 2.03 -5.85
N ASN A 163 3.07 1.36 -4.72
CA ASN A 163 2.61 -0.02 -4.48
C ASN A 163 1.17 -0.10 -3.92
N HIS A 164 0.54 1.05 -3.59
CA HIS A 164 -0.80 1.11 -2.98
C HIS A 164 -1.76 2.03 -3.75
N PRO A 165 -2.00 1.82 -5.04
CA PRO A 165 -2.73 2.77 -5.89
C PRO A 165 -4.20 2.98 -5.47
N ALA A 166 -4.83 1.99 -4.83
CA ALA A 166 -6.21 2.07 -4.37
C ALA A 166 -6.38 2.70 -2.97
N GLY A 167 -5.30 2.83 -2.20
CA GLY A 167 -5.31 3.45 -0.87
C GLY A 167 -5.53 4.96 -0.93
N SER A 168 -6.01 5.56 0.18
CA SER A 168 -6.21 7.02 0.26
C SER A 168 -4.92 7.80 -0.07
N LEU A 169 -3.78 7.34 0.44
CA LEU A 169 -2.47 7.92 0.15
C LEU A 169 -2.09 7.77 -1.33
N GLY A 170 -2.27 6.59 -1.92
CA GLY A 170 -2.00 6.33 -3.34
C GLY A 170 -2.85 7.23 -4.24
N LYS A 171 -4.15 7.34 -3.95
CA LYS A 171 -5.05 8.24 -4.67
C LYS A 171 -4.63 9.71 -4.57
N SER A 172 -4.28 10.19 -3.36
CA SER A 172 -3.89 11.59 -3.17
C SER A 172 -2.59 11.98 -3.87
N LEU A 173 -1.68 11.03 -4.08
CA LEU A 173 -0.38 11.25 -4.71
C LEU A 173 -0.39 10.96 -6.23
N SER A 174 -1.31 10.14 -6.72
CA SER A 174 -1.38 9.75 -8.13
C SER A 174 -2.41 10.54 -8.93
N LEU A 175 -3.48 11.07 -8.30
CA LEU A 175 -4.54 11.79 -8.99
C LEU A 175 -4.06 13.16 -9.46
N LYS A 176 -4.27 13.42 -10.74
CA LYS A 176 -4.08 14.73 -11.38
C LYS A 176 -5.46 15.38 -11.60
N CYS A 177 -5.47 16.70 -11.77
CA CYS A 177 -6.73 17.39 -12.12
C CYS A 177 -7.43 16.77 -13.32
N ILE A 178 -6.67 16.31 -14.32
CA ILE A 178 -7.21 15.67 -15.53
C ILE A 178 -8.00 14.39 -15.24
N ASP A 179 -7.65 13.67 -14.16
CA ASP A 179 -8.30 12.40 -13.79
C ASP A 179 -9.64 12.62 -13.10
N LEU A 180 -9.86 13.84 -12.58
CA LEU A 180 -11.06 14.22 -11.81
C LEU A 180 -11.92 15.25 -12.52
N MET A 181 -11.37 15.98 -13.49
CA MET A 181 -12.11 17.04 -14.17
C MET A 181 -13.24 16.49 -15.05
N VAL A 182 -14.34 17.20 -15.07
CA VAL A 182 -15.39 16.96 -16.06
C VAL A 182 -15.02 17.67 -17.35
N SER A 183 -15.21 16.99 -18.46
CA SER A 183 -14.92 17.58 -19.79
C SER A 183 -15.84 18.76 -20.05
N ILE A 184 -15.28 19.87 -20.53
CA ILE A 184 -16.07 21.05 -20.92
C ILE A 184 -17.13 20.75 -21.99
N LYS A 185 -16.96 19.64 -22.74
CA LYS A 185 -17.91 19.17 -23.74
C LYS A 185 -19.19 18.61 -23.11
N ASP A 186 -19.08 18.14 -21.87
CA ASP A 186 -20.18 17.51 -21.13
C ASP A 186 -20.92 18.53 -20.25
N LEU A 187 -20.42 19.76 -20.16
CA LEU A 187 -21.00 20.86 -19.38
C LEU A 187 -21.77 21.84 -20.27
N GLN A 188 -22.89 22.32 -19.77
CA GLN A 188 -23.69 23.36 -20.47
C GLN A 188 -23.21 24.76 -20.08
N PRO A 189 -22.67 25.55 -21.03
CA PRO A 189 -22.30 26.93 -20.75
C PRO A 189 -23.53 27.82 -20.62
N VAL A 190 -23.42 28.82 -19.77
CA VAL A 190 -24.28 30.02 -19.85
C VAL A 190 -23.51 31.17 -20.51
N TYR A 191 -24.20 32.19 -20.94
CA TYR A 191 -23.59 33.37 -21.57
C TYR A 191 -23.74 34.59 -20.67
N PRO A 192 -22.95 35.67 -20.84
CA PRO A 192 -23.01 36.85 -19.98
C PRO A 192 -24.40 37.44 -19.82
N ASP A 193 -25.24 37.34 -20.84
CA ASP A 193 -26.60 37.86 -20.85
C ASP A 193 -27.66 36.80 -20.53
N SER A 194 -27.28 35.57 -20.18
CA SER A 194 -28.22 34.55 -19.69
C SER A 194 -28.86 34.95 -18.37
N PHE A 195 -30.17 34.73 -18.27
CA PHE A 195 -30.98 35.07 -17.08
C PHE A 195 -30.90 33.96 -16.00
N LEU A 196 -31.33 34.32 -14.80
CA LEU A 196 -31.28 33.44 -13.62
C LEU A 196 -31.86 32.01 -13.83
N PRO A 197 -33.02 31.83 -14.52
CA PRO A 197 -33.53 30.48 -14.80
C PRO A 197 -32.59 29.58 -15.60
N GLU A 198 -31.89 30.17 -16.59
CA GLU A 198 -30.91 29.42 -17.41
C GLU A 198 -29.68 29.02 -16.59
N ILE A 199 -29.22 29.90 -15.70
CA ILE A 199 -28.11 29.67 -14.79
C ILE A 199 -28.45 28.52 -13.83
N ILE A 200 -29.61 28.57 -13.18
CA ILE A 200 -30.10 27.54 -12.28
C ILE A 200 -30.25 26.20 -13.01
N SER A 201 -30.80 26.22 -14.22
CA SER A 201 -30.94 25.01 -15.05
C SER A 201 -29.60 24.37 -15.37
N SER A 202 -28.60 25.17 -15.73
CA SER A 202 -27.24 24.70 -16.02
C SER A 202 -26.61 24.07 -14.79
N ILE A 203 -26.58 24.74 -13.64
CA ILE A 203 -26.02 24.23 -12.38
C ILE A 203 -26.70 22.92 -11.96
N THR A 204 -28.05 22.87 -12.06
CA THR A 204 -28.85 21.70 -11.68
C THR A 204 -28.55 20.48 -12.59
N LYS A 205 -28.47 20.71 -13.89
CA LYS A 205 -28.26 19.66 -14.88
C LYS A 205 -26.86 19.08 -14.79
N ASP A 206 -25.86 19.93 -14.66
CA ASP A 206 -24.45 19.52 -14.60
C ASP A 206 -24.09 18.94 -13.24
N SER A 207 -24.90 19.15 -12.19
CA SER A 207 -24.73 18.64 -10.81
C SER A 207 -23.35 18.94 -10.19
N MET A 208 -22.71 20.02 -10.65
CA MET A 208 -21.36 20.43 -10.21
C MET A 208 -21.39 21.51 -9.12
N GLY A 209 -22.58 22.00 -8.73
CA GLY A 209 -22.72 23.14 -7.81
C GLY A 209 -22.20 24.46 -8.40
N CYS A 210 -21.90 24.48 -9.69
CA CYS A 210 -21.46 25.68 -10.42
C CYS A 210 -21.77 25.54 -11.91
N CYS A 211 -21.80 26.66 -12.62
CA CYS A 211 -21.80 26.73 -14.08
C CYS A 211 -20.72 27.69 -14.58
N TRP A 212 -20.27 27.48 -15.78
CA TRP A 212 -19.27 28.32 -16.42
C TRP A 212 -19.91 29.28 -17.43
N VAL A 213 -19.42 30.53 -17.40
CA VAL A 213 -19.87 31.57 -18.32
C VAL A 213 -18.91 31.63 -19.52
N LYS A 214 -19.47 31.40 -20.71
CA LYS A 214 -18.72 31.37 -21.95
C LYS A 214 -18.77 32.72 -22.64
N ASP A 215 -17.62 33.20 -23.09
CA ASP A 215 -17.57 34.34 -24.00
C ASP A 215 -18.18 33.96 -25.34
N PRO A 216 -19.17 34.69 -25.85
CA PRO A 216 -19.84 34.37 -27.11
C PRO A 216 -18.94 34.55 -28.35
N ILE A 217 -17.93 35.44 -28.27
CA ILE A 217 -17.04 35.81 -29.39
C ILE A 217 -15.79 34.94 -29.31
N GLU A 218 -15.05 34.96 -28.22
CA GLU A 218 -13.78 34.23 -28.06
C GLU A 218 -13.98 32.75 -27.77
N LYS A 219 -15.19 32.34 -27.36
CA LYS A 219 -15.55 30.95 -26.99
C LYS A 219 -14.74 30.39 -25.81
N LYS A 220 -14.10 31.26 -25.02
CA LYS A 220 -13.32 30.95 -23.83
C LYS A 220 -14.15 31.09 -22.54
N LEU A 221 -13.57 30.59 -21.43
CA LEU A 221 -14.08 30.86 -20.08
C LEU A 221 -14.02 32.37 -19.82
N LYS A 222 -15.12 32.96 -19.37
CA LYS A 222 -15.23 34.37 -18.99
C LYS A 222 -15.44 34.54 -17.49
N GLY A 223 -16.05 33.57 -16.84
CA GLY A 223 -16.29 33.57 -15.41
C GLY A 223 -16.99 32.30 -14.95
N LEU A 224 -17.14 32.18 -13.64
CA LEU A 224 -17.78 31.05 -12.97
C LEU A 224 -18.89 31.58 -12.05
N ILE A 225 -20.01 30.86 -11.98
CA ILE A 225 -21.13 31.13 -11.03
C ILE A 225 -21.32 29.87 -10.21
N THR A 226 -21.29 30.00 -8.91
CA THR A 226 -21.49 28.92 -7.94
C THR A 226 -22.85 29.01 -7.25
N ASP A 227 -23.29 27.93 -6.58
CA ASP A 227 -24.47 27.99 -5.69
C ASP A 227 -24.33 29.05 -4.60
N GLY A 228 -23.10 29.35 -4.16
CA GLY A 228 -22.81 30.41 -3.20
C GLY A 228 -23.11 31.82 -3.75
N ASP A 229 -22.81 32.03 -5.06
CA ASP A 229 -23.12 33.31 -5.72
C ASP A 229 -24.60 33.49 -5.87
N LEU A 230 -25.36 32.45 -6.20
CA LEU A 230 -26.82 32.51 -6.25
C LEU A 230 -27.42 32.82 -4.89
N ARG A 231 -26.95 32.20 -3.81
CA ARG A 231 -27.43 32.48 -2.44
C ARG A 231 -27.17 33.92 -2.07
N ARG A 232 -25.97 34.45 -2.31
CA ARG A 232 -25.63 35.84 -2.05
C ARG A 232 -26.55 36.83 -2.84
N ALA A 233 -26.81 36.48 -4.11
CA ALA A 233 -27.71 37.30 -4.93
C ALA A 233 -29.13 37.34 -4.37
N LEU A 234 -29.64 36.19 -3.86
CA LEU A 234 -30.98 36.14 -3.21
C LEU A 234 -31.06 36.93 -1.89
N GLU A 235 -29.94 37.04 -1.15
CA GLU A 235 -29.86 37.79 0.10
C GLU A 235 -29.83 39.32 -0.13
N ILE A 236 -29.17 39.77 -1.20
CA ILE A 236 -28.87 41.18 -1.44
C ILE A 236 -29.99 41.85 -2.28
N ASN A 237 -30.59 41.11 -3.22
CA ASN A 237 -31.57 41.68 -4.15
C ASN A 237 -33.00 41.44 -3.67
N LYS A 238 -33.89 42.44 -3.98
CA LYS A 238 -35.32 42.26 -3.76
C LYS A 238 -35.88 41.22 -4.74
N PHE A 239 -36.91 40.52 -4.32
CA PHE A 239 -37.55 39.46 -5.12
C PHE A 239 -37.98 39.92 -6.52
N GLU A 240 -38.42 41.16 -6.63
CA GLU A 240 -38.86 41.81 -7.89
C GLU A 240 -37.71 42.01 -8.88
N ASP A 241 -36.46 42.14 -8.39
CA ASP A 241 -35.27 42.42 -9.21
C ASP A 241 -34.54 41.13 -9.66
N LEU A 242 -34.83 39.99 -9.02
CA LEU A 242 -34.14 38.71 -9.31
C LEU A 242 -34.33 38.26 -10.76
N GLY A 243 -35.51 38.54 -11.36
CA GLY A 243 -35.79 38.17 -12.75
C GLY A 243 -34.97 38.93 -13.78
N ASN A 244 -34.35 40.05 -13.39
CA ASN A 244 -33.52 40.86 -14.28
C ASN A 244 -32.02 40.57 -14.15
N LEU A 245 -31.62 39.78 -13.16
CA LEU A 245 -30.20 39.41 -12.96
C LEU A 245 -29.70 38.54 -14.12
N LYS A 246 -28.54 38.91 -14.61
CA LYS A 246 -27.84 38.22 -15.69
C LYS A 246 -26.58 37.56 -15.17
N ALA A 247 -26.07 36.58 -15.92
CA ALA A 247 -24.84 35.84 -15.57
C ALA A 247 -23.64 36.78 -15.33
N LYS A 248 -23.51 37.85 -16.10
CA LYS A 248 -22.44 38.86 -15.94
C LYS A 248 -22.48 39.60 -14.59
N ASP A 249 -23.67 39.68 -13.97
CA ASP A 249 -23.87 40.37 -12.68
C ASP A 249 -23.53 39.47 -11.48
N LEU A 250 -23.46 38.14 -11.72
CA LEU A 250 -23.27 37.11 -10.70
C LEU A 250 -21.92 36.43 -10.78
N MET A 251 -21.30 36.40 -11.97
CA MET A 251 -20.07 35.64 -12.19
C MET A 251 -18.87 36.24 -11.49
N THR A 252 -18.04 35.37 -10.93
CA THR A 252 -16.68 35.72 -10.57
C THR A 252 -15.84 35.67 -11.84
N LEU A 253 -15.11 36.76 -12.10
CA LEU A 253 -14.12 36.84 -13.18
C LEU A 253 -12.82 36.14 -12.78
N ASP A 254 -12.05 35.66 -13.78
CA ASP A 254 -10.72 35.12 -13.58
C ASP A 254 -9.73 36.21 -13.14
#